data_e1d4d6e24506b5218bdf1a23e59b4dea
#
_entry.id   e1d4d6e24506b5218bdf1a23e59b4dea
#
_cell.length_a   1.000
_cell.length_b   1.000
_cell.length_c   1.000
_cell.angle_alpha   90.00
_cell.angle_beta   90.00
_cell.angle_gamma   90.00
#
_symmetry.space_group_name_H-M   'P 1'
#
loop_
_entity.id
_entity.type
_entity.pdbx_description
1 polymer ?
#
loop_
_entity_poly.entity_id
_entity_poly.type
_entity_poly.pdbx_seq_one_letter_code
_entity_poly.pdbx_strand_id
1 'polypeptide(L)'
;MNSLREALRRFTYLSAVLAVCLIFVSETIADETDVDTRHRSGQGDKNHQGDKNHRGDKNHNGNKDNKIEFWLTILHNNDGESQLINAGTGIEDFGGVARFASLVKKLRKEGDKDFPKKSIVLTLNSGDNFLAGPEFNASQQKGIPFYDSIALSRIGYDAMALGNHEFDFGPDTLEDFILGFRNPPPFVSANLDFSDEPGLDALADDGTIVKRTVVFEEGEAFGIVGATTPLLPFISSPRNVIVRENVAEIVQKEIDRLTKSKINKIIFISHLQDVNEDLALAAQLKNVDIMIAGGGDELLAEPDDLLVPGDDPASAFGPYPLTAKGADGREIPVVTTAGSYKYVGRLIVAFNKKGEIVNIDEKSGLVRVAGGSNPDAVQPDPFIQSNVVNPVQDYVDGLAANVIATSEVALEGRRSPGIRTMETNEGNLAADALFYQATLLAPSFGMPVPDVALQNGGGIRNDTLIPAGPITELTTFDIFPFTNFVSIVPAIPREQFKEIMENAVSRIPIADGRFAQISGFSMVYDPAGTAQELDGDLNVVTPGTRVKEITLDDGTVIVTGGAVQPGDPIN
;
A
#
# COMPACT_ATOMS: atom_id res chain seq x y z
N MET A 1 -36.44 0.69 -23.77
CA MET A 1 -35.02 0.52 -24.19
C MET A 1 -34.02 1.11 -23.21
N ASN A 2 -34.37 2.10 -22.39
CA ASN A 2 -33.44 2.63 -21.36
C ASN A 2 -33.29 1.71 -20.13
N SER A 3 -34.35 1.00 -19.74
CA SER A 3 -34.30 0.07 -18.60
C SER A 3 -33.44 -1.19 -18.83
N LEU A 4 -33.32 -1.62 -20.09
CA LEU A 4 -32.50 -2.76 -20.46
C LEU A 4 -30.99 -2.41 -20.50
N ARG A 5 -30.66 -1.16 -20.83
CA ARG A 5 -29.28 -0.65 -20.79
C ARG A 5 -28.78 -0.41 -19.36
N GLU A 6 -29.66 0.00 -18.46
CA GLU A 6 -29.35 0.15 -17.03
C GLU A 6 -29.18 -1.22 -16.36
N ALA A 7 -30.00 -2.20 -16.71
CA ALA A 7 -29.85 -3.58 -16.23
C ALA A 7 -28.55 -4.23 -16.75
N LEU A 8 -28.19 -4.00 -18.01
CA LEU A 8 -26.93 -4.50 -18.60
C LEU A 8 -25.68 -3.81 -18.00
N ARG A 9 -25.75 -2.52 -17.66
CA ARG A 9 -24.65 -1.84 -16.93
C ARG A 9 -24.50 -2.36 -15.50
N ARG A 10 -25.59 -2.67 -14.81
CA ARG A 10 -25.54 -3.32 -13.48
C ARG A 10 -25.00 -4.75 -13.55
N PHE A 11 -25.26 -5.47 -14.64
CA PHE A 11 -24.74 -6.83 -14.85
C PHE A 11 -23.23 -6.84 -15.14
N THR A 12 -22.70 -5.87 -15.88
CA THR A 12 -21.25 -5.69 -16.11
C THR A 12 -20.52 -5.28 -14.82
N TYR A 13 -21.14 -4.46 -13.97
CA TYR A 13 -20.60 -4.10 -12.65
C TYR A 13 -20.53 -5.31 -11.69
N LEU A 14 -21.52 -6.18 -11.70
CA LEU A 14 -21.53 -7.38 -10.84
C LEU A 14 -20.45 -8.39 -11.26
N SER A 15 -20.19 -8.53 -12.55
CA SER A 15 -19.13 -9.40 -13.08
C SER A 15 -17.72 -8.89 -12.70
N ALA A 16 -17.52 -7.58 -12.67
CA ALA A 16 -16.27 -6.95 -12.23
C ALA A 16 -16.03 -7.16 -10.72
N VAL A 17 -17.06 -7.02 -9.88
CA VAL A 17 -16.96 -7.22 -8.43
C VAL A 17 -16.59 -8.66 -8.07
N LEU A 18 -17.11 -9.66 -8.80
CA LEU A 18 -16.76 -11.07 -8.56
C LEU A 18 -15.32 -11.41 -8.96
N ALA A 19 -14.83 -10.81 -10.05
CA ALA A 19 -13.44 -10.96 -10.49
C ALA A 19 -12.47 -10.31 -9.49
N VAL A 20 -12.84 -9.17 -8.91
CA VAL A 20 -12.03 -8.40 -7.97
C VAL A 20 -11.83 -9.13 -6.64
N CYS A 21 -12.80 -9.81 -6.08
CA CYS A 21 -12.60 -10.63 -4.88
C CYS A 21 -11.60 -11.79 -5.05
N LEU A 22 -11.27 -12.17 -6.29
CA LEU A 22 -10.30 -13.24 -6.61
C LEU A 22 -8.92 -12.71 -7.07
N ILE A 23 -8.75 -11.40 -7.32
CA ILE A 23 -7.58 -10.85 -8.02
C ILE A 23 -6.64 -10.06 -7.10
N PHE A 24 -7.11 -9.49 -6.00
CA PHE A 24 -6.28 -8.60 -5.19
C PHE A 24 -5.44 -9.32 -4.13
N VAL A 25 -4.37 -9.91 -4.54
CA VAL A 25 -3.01 -9.82 -4.00
C VAL A 25 -2.06 -10.17 -5.14
N SER A 26 -1.74 -9.24 -6.01
CA SER A 26 -0.52 -9.31 -6.79
C SER A 26 0.59 -8.67 -5.93
N GLU A 27 1.22 -9.46 -5.09
CA GLU A 27 2.58 -9.14 -4.68
C GLU A 27 3.42 -9.15 -5.95
N THR A 28 4.07 -8.05 -6.25
CA THR A 28 5.11 -7.97 -7.27
C THR A 28 6.20 -8.97 -6.93
N ILE A 29 6.15 -10.13 -7.57
CA ILE A 29 7.29 -11.05 -7.58
C ILE A 29 8.27 -10.47 -8.58
N ALA A 30 9.44 -10.03 -8.10
CA ALA A 30 10.57 -9.77 -8.96
C ALA A 30 10.85 -11.03 -9.81
N ASP A 31 10.74 -10.88 -11.11
CA ASP A 31 10.98 -11.94 -12.08
C ASP A 31 12.50 -12.17 -12.14
N GLU A 32 12.99 -13.24 -11.52
CA GLU A 32 14.35 -13.73 -11.72
C GLU A 32 14.48 -14.23 -13.16
N THR A 33 14.85 -13.34 -14.06
CA THR A 33 15.27 -13.74 -15.40
C THR A 33 16.71 -14.24 -15.35
N ASP A 34 16.83 -15.53 -15.52
CA ASP A 34 18.02 -16.32 -15.81
C ASP A 34 18.87 -15.66 -16.91
N VAL A 35 20.02 -15.09 -16.55
CA VAL A 35 21.01 -14.56 -17.51
C VAL A 35 22.06 -15.60 -17.79
N ASP A 36 21.93 -16.21 -18.94
CA ASP A 36 22.86 -17.15 -19.59
C ASP A 36 24.27 -16.51 -19.75
N THR A 37 25.22 -17.08 -19.03
CA THR A 37 26.62 -16.70 -19.07
C THR A 37 27.29 -17.18 -20.37
N ARG A 38 27.72 -16.27 -21.23
CA ARG A 38 28.73 -16.55 -22.25
C ARG A 38 29.95 -15.70 -22.07
N HIS A 39 31.01 -16.38 -21.60
CA HIS A 39 32.38 -15.93 -21.64
C HIS A 39 32.82 -15.48 -23.05
N ARG A 40 33.50 -14.34 -23.14
CA ARG A 40 34.59 -14.15 -24.09
C ARG A 40 35.70 -13.32 -23.49
N SER A 41 36.85 -13.99 -23.39
CA SER A 41 38.17 -13.50 -23.10
C SER A 41 38.72 -12.59 -24.20
N GLY A 42 39.48 -11.56 -23.83
CA GLY A 42 40.30 -10.78 -24.75
C GLY A 42 41.27 -9.88 -24.01
N GLN A 43 42.53 -10.30 -24.04
CA GLN A 43 43.73 -9.69 -23.45
C GLN A 43 44.20 -8.43 -24.19
N GLY A 44 44.98 -7.63 -23.45
CA GLY A 44 46.14 -6.84 -23.93
C GLY A 44 45.89 -5.33 -23.95
N ASP A 45 46.74 -4.49 -23.59
CA ASP A 45 48.09 -4.39 -23.07
C ASP A 45 48.40 -2.91 -22.77
N LYS A 46 49.11 -2.69 -21.70
CA LYS A 46 50.09 -1.67 -21.29
C LYS A 46 50.28 -0.33 -21.99
N ASN A 47 50.43 0.65 -21.08
CA ASN A 47 51.42 1.74 -21.04
C ASN A 47 51.31 2.92 -22.01
N HIS A 48 51.18 4.14 -21.45
CA HIS A 48 52.29 5.10 -21.52
C HIS A 48 52.17 6.24 -20.52
N GLN A 49 53.32 6.59 -19.95
CA GLN A 49 53.63 7.71 -19.07
C GLN A 49 53.67 9.05 -19.80
N GLY A 50 53.37 10.11 -19.02
CA GLY A 50 54.11 11.40 -19.10
C GLY A 50 53.48 12.45 -19.98
N ASP A 51 53.02 13.55 -19.45
CA ASP A 51 53.92 14.70 -19.22
C ASP A 51 53.22 15.86 -18.51
N LYS A 52 54.03 16.63 -17.80
CA LYS A 52 53.63 17.79 -17.00
C LYS A 52 53.55 19.07 -17.84
N ASN A 53 52.77 20.03 -17.31
CA ASN A 53 52.74 21.46 -17.54
C ASN A 53 51.81 21.97 -18.65
N HIS A 54 50.77 22.71 -18.24
CA HIS A 54 50.74 24.18 -18.49
C HIS A 54 49.63 24.86 -17.70
N ARG A 55 50.08 25.86 -16.96
CA ARG A 55 49.52 27.17 -16.61
C ARG A 55 48.02 27.43 -16.85
N GLY A 56 47.42 27.80 -15.77
CA GLY A 56 46.38 28.76 -15.49
C GLY A 56 45.58 29.36 -16.64
N ASP A 57 44.30 29.06 -16.61
CA ASP A 57 43.31 30.01 -17.03
C ASP A 57 42.29 30.19 -15.92
N LYS A 58 42.36 31.39 -15.29
CA LYS A 58 41.34 31.85 -14.39
C LYS A 58 40.14 32.28 -15.23
N ASN A 59 39.23 31.33 -15.48
CA ASN A 59 37.86 31.67 -15.84
C ASN A 59 36.93 31.15 -14.75
N HIS A 60 36.90 31.89 -13.64
CA HIS A 60 35.82 31.82 -12.67
C HIS A 60 34.61 32.60 -13.21
N ASN A 61 33.99 32.07 -14.25
CA ASN A 61 32.57 32.28 -14.50
C ASN A 61 31.84 31.06 -13.93
N GLY A 62 31.86 30.91 -12.61
CA GLY A 62 30.91 30.06 -11.91
C GLY A 62 29.52 30.59 -12.29
N ASN A 63 28.75 29.73 -12.95
CA ASN A 63 27.40 30.01 -13.43
C ASN A 63 26.60 30.57 -12.24
N LYS A 64 26.22 31.86 -12.26
CA LYS A 64 25.50 32.55 -11.17
C LYS A 64 24.17 31.86 -10.87
N ASP A 65 23.71 31.04 -11.80
CA ASP A 65 22.44 30.31 -11.74
C ASP A 65 22.49 29.08 -10.80
N ASN A 66 23.66 28.50 -10.54
CA ASN A 66 23.84 27.34 -9.66
C ASN A 66 24.18 27.72 -8.20
N LYS A 67 24.01 28.99 -7.81
CA LYS A 67 24.28 29.42 -6.43
C LYS A 67 23.15 28.95 -5.51
N ILE A 68 23.48 28.14 -4.52
CA ILE A 68 22.55 27.71 -3.48
C ILE A 68 21.99 28.93 -2.74
N GLU A 69 20.68 29.02 -2.64
CA GLU A 69 19.95 30.03 -1.87
C GLU A 69 19.57 29.48 -0.49
N PHE A 70 18.98 28.29 -0.44
CA PHE A 70 18.61 27.61 0.80
C PHE A 70 18.65 26.09 0.62
N TRP A 71 18.59 25.37 1.75
CA TRP A 71 18.43 23.92 1.80
C TRP A 71 17.03 23.56 2.29
N LEU A 72 16.44 22.55 1.67
CA LEU A 72 15.19 21.93 2.10
C LEU A 72 15.47 20.50 2.53
N THR A 73 15.11 20.16 3.75
CA THR A 73 15.03 18.79 4.23
C THR A 73 13.56 18.37 4.23
N ILE A 74 13.23 17.33 3.51
CA ILE A 74 11.92 16.68 3.61
C ILE A 74 12.10 15.42 4.45
N LEU A 75 11.34 15.33 5.54
CA LEU A 75 11.12 14.11 6.30
C LEU A 75 9.79 13.52 5.84
N HIS A 76 9.76 12.26 5.48
CA HIS A 76 8.55 11.65 4.98
C HIS A 76 8.39 10.21 5.45
N ASN A 77 7.17 9.72 5.37
CA ASN A 77 6.79 8.32 5.42
C ASN A 77 5.51 8.10 4.62
N ASN A 78 5.24 6.85 4.35
CA ASN A 78 4.03 6.29 3.75
C ASN A 78 3.68 5.01 4.50
N ASP A 79 2.47 4.49 4.29
CA ASP A 79 2.07 3.15 4.68
C ASP A 79 2.40 2.83 6.15
N GLY A 80 1.92 3.72 7.05
CA GLY A 80 2.10 3.54 8.50
C GLY A 80 1.30 2.40 9.07
N GLU A 81 0.14 2.13 8.46
CA GLU A 81 -0.69 0.93 8.60
C GLU A 81 -1.02 0.53 10.04
N SER A 82 -1.18 1.52 10.92
CA SER A 82 -1.40 1.30 12.35
C SER A 82 -0.33 0.44 13.04
N GLN A 83 0.88 0.30 12.50
CA GLN A 83 1.99 -0.39 13.16
C GLN A 83 2.51 0.45 14.35
N LEU A 84 1.63 0.68 15.33
CA LEU A 84 1.84 1.64 16.42
C LEU A 84 2.84 1.14 17.47
N ILE A 85 2.88 -0.18 17.71
CA ILE A 85 3.68 -0.79 18.78
C ILE A 85 5.14 -0.94 18.35
N ASN A 86 5.39 -1.70 17.28
CA ASN A 86 6.72 -2.01 16.75
C ASN A 86 6.63 -2.58 15.33
N ALA A 87 7.76 -2.95 14.71
CA ALA A 87 7.81 -3.48 13.35
C ALA A 87 7.43 -4.96 13.23
N GLY A 88 7.04 -5.64 14.32
CA GLY A 88 6.58 -7.02 14.32
C GLY A 88 7.46 -8.00 15.07
N THR A 89 7.05 -9.27 15.04
CA THR A 89 7.68 -10.35 15.81
C THR A 89 9.13 -10.59 15.38
N GLY A 90 10.04 -10.61 16.35
CA GLY A 90 11.48 -10.83 16.15
C GLY A 90 12.26 -9.56 15.81
N ILE A 91 11.57 -8.45 15.56
CA ILE A 91 12.14 -7.12 15.31
C ILE A 91 11.49 -6.03 16.18
N GLU A 92 11.09 -6.39 17.41
CA GLU A 92 10.36 -5.53 18.36
C GLU A 92 11.16 -4.27 18.74
N ASP A 93 12.49 -4.33 18.62
CA ASP A 93 13.37 -3.17 18.82
C ASP A 93 13.33 -2.15 17.66
N PHE A 94 12.59 -2.42 16.60
CA PHE A 94 12.48 -1.54 15.43
C PHE A 94 11.05 -1.05 15.24
N GLY A 95 10.90 0.04 14.45
CA GLY A 95 9.60 0.63 14.15
C GLY A 95 8.87 1.17 15.38
N GLY A 96 7.56 1.23 15.28
CA GLY A 96 6.65 1.75 16.30
C GLY A 96 6.58 3.28 16.36
N VAL A 97 5.36 3.80 16.43
CA VAL A 97 5.07 5.23 16.25
C VAL A 97 5.71 6.14 17.31
N ALA A 98 5.94 5.64 18.54
CA ALA A 98 6.56 6.44 19.59
C ALA A 98 8.07 6.68 19.33
N ARG A 99 8.79 5.68 18.82
CA ARG A 99 10.19 5.83 18.39
C ARG A 99 10.28 6.64 17.10
N PHE A 100 9.39 6.39 16.15
CA PHE A 100 9.28 7.15 14.91
C PHE A 100 9.14 8.67 15.20
N ALA A 101 8.23 9.07 16.07
CA ALA A 101 8.03 10.47 16.46
C ALA A 101 9.30 11.09 17.07
N SER A 102 10.01 10.35 17.90
CA SER A 102 11.28 10.82 18.48
C SER A 102 12.37 11.00 17.43
N LEU A 103 12.44 10.07 16.45
CA LEU A 103 13.39 10.16 15.34
C LEU A 103 13.07 11.38 14.46
N VAL A 104 11.81 11.56 14.05
CA VAL A 104 11.37 12.75 13.29
C VAL A 104 11.76 14.03 14.00
N LYS A 105 11.49 14.12 15.32
CA LYS A 105 11.88 15.28 16.14
C LYS A 105 13.39 15.52 16.18
N LYS A 106 14.21 14.44 16.21
CA LYS A 106 15.67 14.53 16.15
C LYS A 106 16.11 15.04 14.79
N LEU A 107 15.62 14.45 13.69
CA LEU A 107 15.98 14.81 12.33
C LEU A 107 15.55 16.24 11.96
N ARG A 108 14.38 16.72 12.44
CA ARG A 108 13.98 18.13 12.30
C ARG A 108 15.04 19.06 12.89
N LYS A 109 15.51 18.80 14.11
CA LYS A 109 16.55 19.62 14.77
C LYS A 109 17.90 19.56 14.07
N GLU A 110 18.23 18.44 13.43
CA GLU A 110 19.42 18.30 12.61
C GLU A 110 19.27 19.11 11.32
N GLY A 111 18.14 18.97 10.61
CA GLY A 111 17.85 19.73 9.40
C GLY A 111 17.93 21.25 9.58
N ASP A 112 17.48 21.76 10.72
CA ASP A 112 17.54 23.20 11.04
C ASP A 112 18.98 23.74 11.21
N LYS A 113 19.97 22.88 11.46
CA LYS A 113 21.31 23.29 11.90
C LYS A 113 22.44 22.89 10.96
N ASP A 114 22.24 21.87 10.14
CA ASP A 114 23.33 21.20 9.43
C ASP A 114 23.91 22.01 8.27
N PHE A 115 23.23 23.05 7.81
CA PHE A 115 23.65 23.78 6.62
C PHE A 115 24.01 25.23 6.89
N PRO A 116 25.08 25.75 6.24
CA PRO A 116 25.61 27.10 6.52
C PRO A 116 24.75 28.24 5.97
N LYS A 117 23.62 27.89 5.33
CA LYS A 117 22.63 28.83 4.81
C LYS A 117 21.28 28.54 5.42
N LYS A 118 20.27 29.34 5.06
CA LYS A 118 18.88 29.12 5.40
C LYS A 118 18.52 27.63 5.16
N SER A 119 18.04 26.98 6.19
CA SER A 119 17.60 25.60 6.20
C SER A 119 16.12 25.57 6.53
N ILE A 120 15.37 24.75 5.81
CA ILE A 120 13.93 24.57 5.95
C ILE A 120 13.67 23.07 6.10
N VAL A 121 12.75 22.71 6.98
CA VAL A 121 12.35 21.32 7.17
C VAL A 121 10.84 21.20 6.97
N LEU A 122 10.42 20.31 6.08
CA LEU A 122 9.02 19.91 5.91
C LEU A 122 8.86 18.45 6.33
N THR A 123 7.70 18.11 6.87
CA THR A 123 7.34 16.72 7.19
C THR A 123 6.06 16.36 6.46
N LEU A 124 6.12 15.34 5.61
CA LEU A 124 5.04 14.97 4.70
C LEU A 124 4.72 13.48 4.84
N ASN A 125 3.47 13.12 4.58
CA ASN A 125 3.02 11.73 4.63
C ASN A 125 2.28 11.38 3.34
N SER A 126 2.56 10.21 2.79
CA SER A 126 2.02 9.78 1.50
C SER A 126 0.87 8.76 1.61
N GLY A 127 0.10 8.77 2.71
CA GLY A 127 -1.14 8.00 2.88
C GLY A 127 -0.94 6.64 3.56
N ASP A 128 -2.02 5.88 3.62
CA ASP A 128 -2.16 4.59 4.29
C ASP A 128 -1.68 4.62 5.75
N ASN A 129 -2.30 5.51 6.51
CA ASN A 129 -1.94 5.72 7.92
C ASN A 129 -2.47 4.63 8.83
N PHE A 130 -3.56 3.98 8.43
CA PHE A 130 -4.14 2.84 9.13
C PHE A 130 -4.53 1.72 8.17
N LEU A 131 -4.48 0.51 8.68
CA LEU A 131 -4.87 -0.72 8.00
C LEU A 131 -5.62 -1.60 9.00
N ALA A 132 -6.56 -2.41 8.52
CA ALA A 132 -7.24 -3.39 9.35
C ALA A 132 -6.26 -4.32 10.07
N GLY A 133 -6.44 -4.45 11.37
CA GLY A 133 -5.60 -5.26 12.23
C GLY A 133 -5.89 -5.02 13.71
N PRO A 134 -5.24 -5.74 14.63
CA PRO A 134 -5.52 -5.62 16.06
C PRO A 134 -5.24 -4.21 16.60
N GLU A 135 -4.20 -3.53 16.09
CA GLU A 135 -3.83 -2.20 16.56
C GLU A 135 -4.83 -1.13 16.10
N PHE A 136 -5.30 -1.19 14.83
CA PHE A 136 -6.37 -0.30 14.38
C PHE A 136 -7.71 -0.64 15.03
N ASN A 137 -7.99 -1.92 15.29
CA ASN A 137 -9.20 -2.30 16.01
C ASN A 137 -9.23 -1.70 17.42
N ALA A 138 -8.07 -1.57 18.10
CA ALA A 138 -7.97 -0.82 19.35
C ALA A 138 -8.41 0.65 19.17
N SER A 139 -8.03 1.30 18.07
CA SER A 139 -8.47 2.66 17.74
C SER A 139 -9.97 2.74 17.52
N GLN A 140 -10.55 1.80 16.77
CA GLN A 140 -12.00 1.74 16.55
C GLN A 140 -12.79 1.48 17.85
N GLN A 141 -12.31 0.58 18.69
CA GLN A 141 -12.91 0.29 20.01
C GLN A 141 -12.88 1.51 20.94
N LYS A 142 -11.80 2.29 20.87
CA LYS A 142 -11.66 3.51 21.65
C LYS A 142 -12.61 4.61 21.15
N GLY A 143 -12.82 4.72 19.84
CA GLY A 143 -13.51 5.83 19.19
C GLY A 143 -12.65 7.10 19.08
N ILE A 144 -13.28 8.20 18.63
CA ILE A 144 -12.59 9.48 18.37
C ILE A 144 -12.07 10.12 19.68
N PRO A 145 -10.82 10.59 19.69
CA PRO A 145 -9.79 10.48 18.67
C PRO A 145 -9.17 9.07 18.63
N PHE A 146 -8.92 8.55 17.43
CA PHE A 146 -8.21 7.28 17.27
C PHE A 146 -6.78 7.36 17.81
N TYR A 147 -6.17 6.24 18.19
CA TYR A 147 -4.77 6.22 18.63
C TYR A 147 -3.84 6.72 17.53
N ASP A 148 -4.13 6.37 16.27
CA ASP A 148 -3.43 6.85 15.08
C ASP A 148 -3.47 8.38 14.99
N SER A 149 -4.66 8.98 15.06
CA SER A 149 -4.84 10.44 15.01
C SER A 149 -4.10 11.16 16.15
N ILE A 150 -4.06 10.57 17.36
CA ILE A 150 -3.33 11.10 18.51
C ILE A 150 -1.82 11.11 18.22
N ALA A 151 -1.28 9.99 17.70
CA ALA A 151 0.14 9.85 17.40
C ALA A 151 0.56 10.80 16.27
N LEU A 152 -0.18 10.82 15.16
CA LEU A 152 0.11 11.65 13.99
C LEU A 152 -0.03 13.14 14.30
N SER A 153 -1.01 13.54 15.12
CA SER A 153 -1.10 14.91 15.65
C SER A 153 0.15 15.31 16.46
N ARG A 154 0.74 14.37 17.18
CA ARG A 154 1.95 14.62 17.99
C ARG A 154 3.20 14.69 17.14
N ILE A 155 3.29 13.91 16.06
CA ILE A 155 4.36 13.98 15.07
C ILE A 155 4.29 15.33 14.37
N GLY A 156 3.12 15.75 13.89
CA GLY A 156 2.84 16.99 13.19
C GLY A 156 3.38 16.96 11.76
N TYR A 157 2.49 16.92 10.80
CA TYR A 157 2.78 16.95 9.37
C TYR A 157 2.37 18.30 8.77
N ASP A 158 3.06 18.71 7.70
CA ASP A 158 2.74 19.92 6.93
C ASP A 158 1.68 19.64 5.86
N ALA A 159 1.60 18.41 5.38
CA ALA A 159 0.51 17.87 4.55
C ALA A 159 0.54 16.34 4.58
N MET A 160 -0.62 15.72 4.34
CA MET A 160 -0.79 14.28 4.25
C MET A 160 -1.60 13.93 3.00
N ALA A 161 -1.21 12.89 2.25
CA ALA A 161 -2.04 12.34 1.18
C ALA A 161 -3.11 11.40 1.76
N LEU A 162 -4.13 11.10 0.96
CA LEU A 162 -5.08 10.04 1.20
C LEU A 162 -4.67 8.81 0.38
N GLY A 163 -4.47 7.67 1.04
CA GLY A 163 -4.24 6.39 0.40
C GLY A 163 -5.53 5.59 0.22
N ASN A 164 -5.42 4.32 -0.14
CA ASN A 164 -6.59 3.45 -0.31
C ASN A 164 -7.09 2.88 1.02
N HIS A 165 -6.20 2.59 1.95
CA HIS A 165 -6.59 2.03 3.25
C HIS A 165 -7.33 3.03 4.15
N GLU A 166 -7.24 4.35 3.88
CA GLU A 166 -8.12 5.33 4.50
C GLU A 166 -9.61 5.06 4.22
N PHE A 167 -9.94 4.27 3.22
CA PHE A 167 -11.33 3.95 2.84
C PHE A 167 -11.76 2.51 3.16
N ASP A 168 -10.94 1.68 3.77
CA ASP A 168 -11.26 0.26 4.03
C ASP A 168 -12.53 0.08 4.88
N PHE A 169 -12.73 0.98 5.83
CA PHE A 169 -13.90 0.98 6.70
C PHE A 169 -14.96 2.00 6.27
N GLY A 170 -14.83 2.52 5.05
CA GLY A 170 -15.72 3.51 4.46
C GLY A 170 -15.42 4.96 4.86
N PRO A 171 -16.05 5.92 4.17
CA PRO A 171 -15.87 7.36 4.36
C PRO A 171 -16.11 7.86 5.78
N ASP A 172 -17.04 7.25 6.55
CA ASP A 172 -17.32 7.66 7.93
C ASP A 172 -16.11 7.43 8.85
N THR A 173 -15.37 6.33 8.64
CA THR A 173 -14.15 6.04 9.42
C THR A 173 -13.03 7.02 9.07
N LEU A 174 -12.90 7.40 7.80
CA LEU A 174 -11.96 8.44 7.39
C LEU A 174 -12.32 9.79 7.99
N GLU A 175 -13.61 10.15 8.01
CA GLU A 175 -14.10 11.36 8.69
C GLU A 175 -13.70 11.33 10.18
N ASP A 176 -13.99 10.24 10.88
CA ASP A 176 -13.65 10.04 12.29
C ASP A 176 -12.14 10.13 12.55
N PHE A 177 -11.32 9.55 11.67
CA PHE A 177 -9.87 9.63 11.73
C PHE A 177 -9.39 11.09 11.63
N ILE A 178 -9.89 11.86 10.65
CA ILE A 178 -9.52 13.25 10.45
C ILE A 178 -9.99 14.13 11.61
N LEU A 179 -11.22 13.95 12.09
CA LEU A 179 -11.78 14.65 13.24
C LEU A 179 -11.04 14.33 14.55
N GLY A 180 -10.34 13.21 14.59
CA GLY A 180 -9.46 12.82 15.71
C GLY A 180 -8.21 13.67 15.86
N PHE A 181 -7.81 14.45 14.85
CA PHE A 181 -6.64 15.32 14.93
C PHE A 181 -6.93 16.56 15.76
N ARG A 182 -6.00 16.93 16.62
CA ARG A 182 -6.11 18.19 17.38
C ARG A 182 -6.03 19.44 16.49
N ASN A 183 -5.14 19.40 15.50
CA ASN A 183 -4.98 20.40 14.45
C ASN A 183 -4.66 19.62 13.18
N PRO A 184 -5.67 19.27 12.37
CA PRO A 184 -5.43 18.47 11.18
C PRO A 184 -4.54 19.22 10.18
N PRO A 185 -3.52 18.57 9.62
CA PRO A 185 -2.84 19.12 8.46
C PRO A 185 -3.78 19.09 7.25
N PRO A 186 -3.47 19.81 6.16
CA PRO A 186 -4.19 19.62 4.91
C PRO A 186 -4.04 18.17 4.42
N PHE A 187 -5.16 17.47 4.22
CA PHE A 187 -5.20 16.20 3.52
C PHE A 187 -5.33 16.47 2.02
N VAL A 188 -4.42 15.93 1.21
CA VAL A 188 -4.35 16.28 -0.22
C VAL A 188 -4.69 15.10 -1.12
N SER A 189 -5.70 15.27 -1.98
CA SER A 189 -5.99 14.39 -3.11
C SER A 189 -6.74 15.15 -4.20
N ALA A 190 -6.13 15.29 -5.38
CA ALA A 190 -6.68 16.10 -6.46
C ALA A 190 -7.76 15.36 -7.27
N ASN A 191 -7.72 14.03 -7.30
CA ASN A 191 -8.57 13.21 -8.14
C ASN A 191 -9.79 12.61 -7.42
N LEU A 192 -9.96 12.88 -6.11
CA LEU A 192 -11.16 12.50 -5.37
C LEU A 192 -12.17 13.66 -5.31
N ASP A 193 -13.46 13.33 -5.39
CA ASP A 193 -14.57 14.26 -5.29
C ASP A 193 -15.57 13.69 -4.24
N PHE A 194 -15.78 14.46 -3.19
CA PHE A 194 -16.52 14.01 -1.99
C PHE A 194 -17.96 14.51 -1.95
N SER A 195 -18.44 15.17 -3.01
CA SER A 195 -19.77 15.82 -3.05
C SER A 195 -20.95 14.92 -2.71
N ASP A 196 -20.80 13.60 -2.88
CA ASP A 196 -21.82 12.60 -2.58
C ASP A 196 -21.59 11.86 -1.24
N GLU A 197 -20.62 12.33 -0.42
CA GLU A 197 -20.30 11.84 0.94
C GLU A 197 -20.31 13.01 1.94
N PRO A 198 -21.44 13.31 2.60
CA PRO A 198 -21.66 14.56 3.33
C PRO A 198 -20.62 14.90 4.41
N GLY A 199 -20.07 13.90 5.12
CA GLY A 199 -19.05 14.11 6.14
C GLY A 199 -17.72 14.57 5.53
N LEU A 200 -17.26 13.88 4.48
CA LEU A 200 -16.03 14.24 3.78
C LEU A 200 -16.19 15.51 2.93
N ASP A 201 -17.40 15.77 2.38
CA ASP A 201 -17.71 17.01 1.67
C ASP A 201 -17.60 18.23 2.60
N ALA A 202 -18.09 18.12 3.85
CA ALA A 202 -17.91 19.17 4.85
C ALA A 202 -16.43 19.45 5.18
N LEU A 203 -15.59 18.42 5.25
CA LEU A 203 -14.14 18.57 5.44
C LEU A 203 -13.43 19.14 4.18
N ALA A 204 -13.99 18.91 3.01
CA ALA A 204 -13.50 19.53 1.78
C ALA A 204 -13.92 21.01 1.70
N ASP A 205 -15.14 21.35 2.12
CA ASP A 205 -15.66 22.72 2.14
C ASP A 205 -14.94 23.61 3.16
N ASP A 206 -14.56 23.08 4.32
CA ASP A 206 -13.81 23.83 5.34
C ASP A 206 -12.30 23.93 5.05
N GLY A 207 -11.81 23.20 4.03
CA GLY A 207 -10.42 23.22 3.59
C GLY A 207 -9.48 22.25 4.33
N THR A 208 -10.01 21.31 5.09
CA THR A 208 -9.22 20.23 5.72
C THR A 208 -8.81 19.20 4.67
N ILE A 209 -9.71 18.84 3.73
CA ILE A 209 -9.36 18.04 2.54
C ILE A 209 -9.27 18.97 1.33
N VAL A 210 -8.15 18.94 0.62
CA VAL A 210 -7.89 19.85 -0.50
C VAL A 210 -7.22 19.14 -1.67
N LYS A 211 -7.36 19.71 -2.87
CA LYS A 211 -6.67 19.23 -4.08
C LYS A 211 -5.20 19.60 -4.10
N ARG A 212 -4.85 20.72 -3.45
CA ARG A 212 -3.51 21.27 -3.30
C ARG A 212 -3.48 22.22 -2.11
N THR A 213 -2.29 22.40 -1.55
CA THR A 213 -2.04 23.39 -0.50
C THR A 213 -0.75 24.16 -0.77
N VAL A 214 -0.49 25.18 0.00
CA VAL A 214 0.79 25.92 0.00
C VAL A 214 1.29 26.04 1.42
N VAL A 215 2.45 25.47 1.67
CA VAL A 215 3.17 25.62 2.94
C VAL A 215 4.15 26.80 2.83
N PHE A 216 4.06 27.72 3.78
CA PHE A 216 4.98 28.84 3.89
C PHE A 216 5.91 28.62 5.07
N GLU A 217 7.22 28.50 4.78
CA GLU A 217 8.23 28.32 5.82
C GLU A 217 9.44 29.20 5.54
N GLU A 218 9.89 29.93 6.55
CA GLU A 218 11.07 30.82 6.46
C GLU A 218 11.05 31.80 5.25
N GLY A 219 9.83 32.22 4.80
CA GLY A 219 9.64 33.12 3.67
C GLY A 219 9.74 32.46 2.28
N GLU A 220 9.82 31.14 2.21
CA GLU A 220 9.66 30.36 0.98
C GLU A 220 8.24 29.77 0.91
N ALA A 221 7.77 29.51 -0.30
CA ALA A 221 6.48 28.89 -0.55
C ALA A 221 6.65 27.58 -1.31
N PHE A 222 6.06 26.52 -0.77
CA PHE A 222 6.06 25.19 -1.35
C PHE A 222 4.63 24.80 -1.70
N GLY A 223 4.37 24.56 -2.98
CA GLY A 223 3.09 24.03 -3.44
C GLY A 223 3.09 22.51 -3.27
N ILE A 224 2.04 21.98 -2.65
CA ILE A 224 1.86 20.55 -2.47
C ILE A 224 0.58 20.13 -3.18
N VAL A 225 0.66 19.10 -4.03
CA VAL A 225 -0.47 18.46 -4.71
C VAL A 225 -0.47 17.00 -4.33
N GLY A 226 -1.66 16.41 -4.11
CA GLY A 226 -1.79 14.99 -3.83
C GLY A 226 -2.61 14.26 -4.88
N ALA A 227 -2.45 12.94 -4.96
CA ALA A 227 -3.34 12.06 -5.72
C ALA A 227 -3.41 10.66 -5.08
N THR A 228 -4.59 10.04 -5.20
CA THR A 228 -4.88 8.68 -4.74
C THR A 228 -5.04 7.76 -5.95
N THR A 229 -4.74 6.49 -5.78
CA THR A 229 -4.86 5.48 -6.85
C THR A 229 -6.25 5.49 -7.51
N PRO A 230 -6.33 5.46 -8.85
CA PRO A 230 -7.59 5.30 -9.54
C PRO A 230 -8.23 3.92 -9.33
N LEU A 231 -7.47 2.94 -8.82
CA LEU A 231 -7.98 1.62 -8.47
C LEU A 231 -8.80 1.61 -7.18
N LEU A 232 -8.87 2.71 -6.44
CA LEU A 232 -9.56 2.83 -5.15
C LEU A 232 -10.95 2.16 -5.10
N PRO A 233 -11.85 2.30 -6.10
CA PRO A 233 -13.16 1.64 -6.06
C PRO A 233 -13.12 0.11 -6.12
N PHE A 234 -11.98 -0.44 -6.50
CA PHE A 234 -11.78 -1.89 -6.69
C PHE A 234 -11.01 -2.53 -5.52
N ILE A 235 -10.20 -1.74 -4.80
CA ILE A 235 -9.30 -2.26 -3.76
C ILE A 235 -9.69 -1.82 -2.35
N SER A 236 -10.69 -0.94 -2.22
CA SER A 236 -11.18 -0.46 -0.94
C SER A 236 -12.67 -0.13 -1.00
N SER A 237 -13.21 0.56 0.00
CA SER A 237 -14.66 0.82 0.17
C SER A 237 -14.99 2.33 0.16
N PRO A 238 -14.70 3.08 -0.92
CA PRO A 238 -14.93 4.52 -0.96
C PRO A 238 -16.42 4.93 -1.06
N ARG A 239 -17.35 4.00 -1.17
CA ARG A 239 -18.80 4.19 -1.32
C ARG A 239 -19.15 5.16 -2.47
N ASN A 240 -19.65 6.37 -2.14
CA ASN A 240 -20.09 7.36 -3.14
C ASN A 240 -18.98 8.37 -3.48
N VAL A 241 -17.76 8.24 -2.98
CA VAL A 241 -16.63 9.07 -3.40
C VAL A 241 -16.37 8.86 -4.89
N ILE A 242 -16.37 9.95 -5.66
CA ILE A 242 -16.11 9.88 -7.10
C ILE A 242 -14.60 9.88 -7.32
N VAL A 243 -14.08 8.78 -7.82
CA VAL A 243 -12.66 8.61 -8.16
C VAL A 243 -12.45 8.92 -9.66
N ARG A 244 -11.60 9.88 -9.96
CA ARG A 244 -11.30 10.29 -11.33
C ARG A 244 -10.02 9.66 -11.81
N GLU A 245 -10.10 8.94 -12.94
CA GLU A 245 -9.00 8.12 -13.48
C GLU A 245 -7.90 8.92 -14.18
N ASN A 246 -8.22 10.10 -14.75
CA ASN A 246 -7.26 10.94 -15.48
C ASN A 246 -6.29 11.69 -14.55
N VAL A 247 -5.53 10.96 -13.73
CA VAL A 247 -4.68 11.51 -12.67
C VAL A 247 -3.67 12.53 -13.22
N ALA A 248 -2.98 12.22 -14.31
CA ALA A 248 -1.98 13.11 -14.91
C ALA A 248 -2.55 14.49 -15.28
N GLU A 249 -3.71 14.52 -15.96
CA GLU A 249 -4.35 15.77 -16.37
C GLU A 249 -4.82 16.58 -15.16
N ILE A 250 -5.40 15.92 -14.18
CA ILE A 250 -5.95 16.54 -12.97
C ILE A 250 -4.83 17.15 -12.12
N VAL A 251 -3.78 16.38 -11.85
CA VAL A 251 -2.60 16.82 -11.10
C VAL A 251 -1.91 17.98 -11.83
N GLN A 252 -1.68 17.88 -13.15
CA GLN A 252 -1.10 18.95 -13.93
C GLN A 252 -1.90 20.26 -13.82
N LYS A 253 -3.22 20.17 -13.85
CA LYS A 253 -4.09 21.35 -13.70
C LYS A 253 -3.91 22.04 -12.34
N GLU A 254 -3.71 21.29 -11.27
CA GLU A 254 -3.47 21.86 -9.93
C GLU A 254 -2.04 22.45 -9.84
N ILE A 255 -1.04 21.81 -10.43
CA ILE A 255 0.32 22.34 -10.59
C ILE A 255 0.30 23.66 -11.39
N ASP A 256 -0.43 23.71 -12.49
CA ASP A 256 -0.56 24.93 -13.31
C ASP A 256 -1.22 26.09 -12.55
N ARG A 257 -2.14 25.81 -11.64
CA ARG A 257 -2.73 26.83 -10.74
C ARG A 257 -1.72 27.38 -9.76
N LEU A 258 -0.88 26.52 -9.17
CA LEU A 258 0.20 26.92 -8.27
C LEU A 258 1.25 27.77 -9.01
N THR A 259 1.73 27.32 -10.16
CA THR A 259 2.70 28.05 -10.98
C THR A 259 2.18 29.40 -11.48
N LYS A 260 0.88 29.47 -11.88
CA LYS A 260 0.21 30.72 -12.20
C LYS A 260 0.15 31.69 -11.04
N SER A 261 0.07 31.16 -9.81
CA SER A 261 0.15 31.92 -8.56
C SER A 261 1.60 32.24 -8.13
N LYS A 262 2.58 31.94 -9.00
CA LYS A 262 4.03 32.17 -8.80
C LYS A 262 4.66 31.24 -7.73
N ILE A 263 4.04 30.14 -7.42
CA ILE A 263 4.66 29.09 -6.63
C ILE A 263 5.50 28.26 -7.60
N ASN A 264 6.80 28.16 -7.35
CA ASN A 264 7.78 27.55 -8.24
C ASN A 264 8.58 26.42 -7.58
N LYS A 265 8.14 25.97 -6.43
CA LYS A 265 8.66 24.80 -5.74
C LYS A 265 7.47 23.88 -5.48
N ILE A 266 7.36 22.82 -6.27
CA ILE A 266 6.19 21.94 -6.30
C ILE A 266 6.59 20.55 -5.83
N ILE A 267 5.95 20.11 -4.77
CA ILE A 267 6.08 18.75 -4.23
C ILE A 267 4.78 18.01 -4.58
N PHE A 268 4.90 16.88 -5.22
CA PHE A 268 3.77 15.98 -5.49
C PHE A 268 3.84 14.81 -4.51
N ILE A 269 2.74 14.54 -3.81
CA ILE A 269 2.58 13.41 -2.90
C ILE A 269 1.57 12.47 -3.51
N SER A 270 1.99 11.29 -3.93
CA SER A 270 1.12 10.28 -4.56
C SER A 270 0.89 9.10 -3.62
N HIS A 271 -0.28 8.52 -3.73
CA HIS A 271 -0.56 7.21 -3.21
C HIS A 271 -1.15 6.36 -4.34
N LEU A 272 -0.27 5.89 -5.18
CA LEU A 272 -0.52 4.89 -6.23
C LEU A 272 -0.18 3.51 -5.65
N GLN A 273 -0.23 2.44 -6.41
CA GLN A 273 0.00 1.11 -5.83
C GLN A 273 1.41 0.56 -6.08
N ASP A 274 2.22 1.28 -6.84
CA ASP A 274 3.54 0.82 -7.28
C ASP A 274 4.37 2.03 -7.70
N VAL A 275 5.63 2.11 -7.27
CA VAL A 275 6.53 3.21 -7.61
C VAL A 275 6.77 3.33 -9.12
N ASN A 276 6.59 2.26 -9.91
CA ASN A 276 6.64 2.35 -11.37
C ASN A 276 5.49 3.20 -11.93
N GLU A 277 4.30 3.18 -11.30
CA GLU A 277 3.20 4.07 -11.68
C GLU A 277 3.58 5.53 -11.41
N ASP A 278 4.25 5.79 -10.29
CA ASP A 278 4.77 7.11 -9.94
C ASP A 278 5.81 7.61 -10.94
N LEU A 279 6.76 6.77 -11.32
CA LEU A 279 7.77 7.09 -12.33
C LEU A 279 7.12 7.36 -13.70
N ALA A 280 6.11 6.58 -14.08
CA ALA A 280 5.36 6.76 -15.31
C ALA A 280 4.52 8.05 -15.30
N LEU A 281 3.94 8.40 -14.14
CA LEU A 281 3.18 9.64 -13.94
C LEU A 281 4.12 10.85 -13.96
N ALA A 282 5.26 10.80 -13.29
CA ALA A 282 6.26 11.86 -13.30
C ALA A 282 6.67 12.25 -14.73
N ALA A 283 6.82 11.27 -15.63
CA ALA A 283 7.17 11.52 -17.04
C ALA A 283 6.09 12.29 -17.82
N GLN A 284 4.86 12.39 -17.30
CA GLN A 284 3.75 13.12 -17.91
C GLN A 284 3.57 14.53 -17.34
N LEU A 285 4.19 14.82 -16.18
CA LEU A 285 4.01 16.06 -15.45
C LEU A 285 5.11 17.09 -15.78
N LYS A 286 4.77 18.37 -15.64
CA LYS A 286 5.67 19.51 -15.79
C LYS A 286 5.68 20.33 -14.50
N ASN A 287 6.81 20.99 -14.23
CA ASN A 287 6.98 21.86 -13.07
C ASN A 287 6.83 21.14 -11.73
N VAL A 288 7.08 19.84 -11.66
CA VAL A 288 7.27 19.10 -10.40
C VAL A 288 8.75 19.12 -10.06
N ASP A 289 9.08 19.42 -8.81
CA ASP A 289 10.46 19.47 -8.33
C ASP A 289 10.80 18.22 -7.49
N ILE A 290 9.83 17.67 -6.74
CA ILE A 290 10.02 16.51 -5.87
C ILE A 290 8.75 15.67 -5.90
N MET A 291 8.89 14.34 -5.83
CA MET A 291 7.80 13.40 -5.74
C MET A 291 8.00 12.46 -4.55
N ILE A 292 6.93 12.27 -3.76
CA ILE A 292 6.89 11.32 -2.65
C ILE A 292 5.81 10.30 -2.98
N ALA A 293 6.23 9.06 -3.20
CA ALA A 293 5.37 7.95 -3.53
C ALA A 293 4.91 7.20 -2.26
N GLY A 294 3.80 6.47 -2.37
CA GLY A 294 3.25 5.58 -1.34
C GLY A 294 2.35 4.52 -1.95
N GLY A 295 2.03 3.50 -1.19
CA GLY A 295 1.13 2.40 -1.57
C GLY A 295 1.84 1.13 -2.07
N GLY A 296 3.17 1.17 -2.27
CA GLY A 296 3.92 0.04 -2.81
C GLY A 296 4.91 -0.62 -1.84
N ASP A 297 5.21 0.03 -0.72
CA ASP A 297 6.17 -0.45 0.30
C ASP A 297 7.59 -0.73 -0.23
N GLU A 298 7.96 -0.19 -1.41
CA GLU A 298 9.27 -0.44 -1.98
C GLU A 298 10.38 0.12 -1.11
N LEU A 299 11.37 -0.72 -0.87
CA LEU A 299 12.61 -0.32 -0.22
C LEU A 299 13.51 0.39 -1.23
N LEU A 300 13.89 1.63 -0.94
CA LEU A 300 14.96 2.34 -1.65
C LEU A 300 16.19 2.37 -0.77
N ALA A 301 17.31 1.79 -1.21
CA ALA A 301 18.50 1.73 -0.36
C ALA A 301 19.79 1.71 -1.17
N GLU A 302 20.85 2.25 -0.57
CA GLU A 302 22.21 2.10 -1.03
C GLU A 302 22.89 0.86 -0.40
N PRO A 303 23.92 0.27 -1.01
CA PRO A 303 24.54 -0.98 -0.52
C PRO A 303 25.08 -0.93 0.90
N ASP A 304 25.37 0.25 1.44
CA ASP A 304 25.95 0.49 2.75
C ASP A 304 24.94 1.10 3.76
N ASP A 305 23.67 1.19 3.40
CA ASP A 305 22.63 1.67 4.27
C ASP A 305 22.40 0.76 5.47
N LEU A 306 22.12 1.38 6.61
CA LEU A 306 21.80 0.67 7.85
C LEU A 306 20.29 0.41 7.91
N LEU A 307 19.89 -0.82 7.55
CA LEU A 307 18.48 -1.21 7.44
C LEU A 307 17.94 -1.92 8.69
N VAL A 308 16.62 -2.07 8.74
CA VAL A 308 15.92 -2.92 9.73
C VAL A 308 16.25 -4.39 9.41
N PRO A 309 16.48 -5.25 10.43
CA PRO A 309 16.74 -6.67 10.19
C PRO A 309 15.62 -7.33 9.37
N GLY A 310 16.00 -8.03 8.32
CA GLY A 310 15.09 -8.64 7.35
C GLY A 310 14.99 -7.85 6.04
N ASP A 311 15.25 -6.55 6.06
CA ASP A 311 15.39 -5.76 4.85
C ASP A 311 16.83 -5.88 4.31
N ASP A 312 16.99 -6.06 2.99
CA ASP A 312 18.29 -6.28 2.35
C ASP A 312 18.48 -5.27 1.21
N PRO A 313 19.60 -4.52 1.17
CA PRO A 313 19.90 -3.62 0.05
C PRO A 313 19.92 -4.33 -1.31
N ALA A 314 20.23 -5.64 -1.34
CA ALA A 314 20.22 -6.41 -2.58
C ALA A 314 18.80 -6.64 -3.14
N SER A 315 17.77 -6.54 -2.30
CA SER A 315 16.35 -6.60 -2.69
C SER A 315 15.71 -5.23 -2.86
N ALA A 316 16.47 -4.14 -2.67
CA ALA A 316 15.95 -2.80 -2.85
C ALA A 316 15.51 -2.57 -4.31
N PHE A 317 14.39 -1.86 -4.48
CA PHE A 317 13.89 -1.47 -5.80
C PHE A 317 14.90 -0.59 -6.55
N GLY A 318 15.62 0.25 -5.84
CA GLY A 318 16.64 1.13 -6.38
C GLY A 318 17.29 2.02 -5.34
N PRO A 319 18.14 2.96 -5.78
CA PRO A 319 18.81 3.91 -4.88
C PRO A 319 17.83 4.94 -4.29
N TYR A 320 18.22 5.60 -3.21
CA TYR A 320 17.48 6.71 -2.65
C TYR A 320 18.19 8.06 -2.91
N PRO A 321 17.56 9.04 -3.65
CA PRO A 321 16.28 8.93 -4.34
C PRO A 321 16.39 8.22 -5.70
N LEU A 322 15.26 7.74 -6.20
CA LEU A 322 15.11 7.45 -7.63
C LEU A 322 15.10 8.77 -8.41
N THR A 323 15.35 8.72 -9.71
CA THR A 323 15.28 9.89 -10.59
C THR A 323 14.33 9.62 -11.74
N ALA A 324 13.26 10.42 -11.82
CA ALA A 324 12.39 10.47 -12.99
C ALA A 324 12.72 11.69 -13.86
N LYS A 325 12.27 11.67 -15.11
CA LYS A 325 12.38 12.81 -16.01
C LYS A 325 11.00 13.33 -16.37
N GLY A 326 10.69 14.54 -15.91
CA GLY A 326 9.43 15.20 -16.20
C GLY A 326 9.21 15.51 -17.69
N ALA A 327 7.97 15.78 -18.07
CA ALA A 327 7.59 16.13 -19.45
C ALA A 327 8.23 17.46 -19.95
N ASP A 328 8.72 18.29 -19.05
CA ASP A 328 9.50 19.50 -19.33
C ASP A 328 11.03 19.27 -19.36
N GLY A 329 11.46 18.02 -19.15
CA GLY A 329 12.84 17.60 -19.18
C GLY A 329 13.62 17.78 -17.89
N ARG A 330 12.99 18.26 -16.80
CA ARG A 330 13.59 18.33 -15.45
C ARG A 330 13.81 16.94 -14.86
N GLU A 331 14.86 16.80 -14.09
CA GLU A 331 15.06 15.64 -13.22
C GLU A 331 14.26 15.83 -11.94
N ILE A 332 13.47 14.82 -11.57
CA ILE A 332 12.60 14.80 -10.41
C ILE A 332 13.09 13.70 -9.47
N PRO A 333 13.61 14.01 -8.28
CA PRO A 333 13.84 13.00 -7.26
C PRO A 333 12.49 12.41 -6.80
N VAL A 334 12.39 11.08 -6.83
CA VAL A 334 11.24 10.29 -6.40
C VAL A 334 11.67 9.46 -5.20
N VAL A 335 10.92 9.55 -4.09
CA VAL A 335 11.25 8.89 -2.83
C VAL A 335 10.04 8.19 -2.24
N THR A 336 10.26 7.06 -1.57
CA THR A 336 9.30 6.30 -0.78
C THR A 336 9.98 5.64 0.41
N THR A 337 9.23 4.99 1.30
CA THR A 337 9.75 4.17 2.41
C THR A 337 9.06 2.80 2.42
N ALA A 338 9.70 1.81 3.01
CA ALA A 338 9.16 0.45 3.14
C ALA A 338 8.09 0.30 4.25
N GLY A 339 7.29 1.32 4.50
CA GLY A 339 6.11 1.28 5.34
C GLY A 339 6.33 1.00 6.84
N SER A 340 5.23 0.74 7.55
CA SER A 340 5.16 0.19 8.93
C SER A 340 5.96 0.97 9.98
N TYR A 341 6.16 2.28 9.82
CA TYR A 341 7.03 3.13 10.65
C TYR A 341 8.46 2.58 10.83
N LYS A 342 8.93 1.71 9.94
CA LYS A 342 10.30 1.15 9.99
C LYS A 342 11.37 2.21 9.72
N TYR A 343 11.05 3.19 8.89
CA TYR A 343 11.97 4.23 8.42
C TYR A 343 11.35 5.62 8.44
N VAL A 344 12.21 6.62 8.63
CA VAL A 344 11.94 8.01 8.23
C VAL A 344 12.72 8.25 6.94
N GLY A 345 12.04 8.53 5.84
CA GLY A 345 12.69 9.01 4.63
C GLY A 345 13.21 10.43 4.84
N ARG A 346 14.46 10.70 4.45
CA ARG A 346 15.10 12.00 4.56
C ARG A 346 15.68 12.41 3.23
N LEU A 347 15.01 13.34 2.54
CA LEU A 347 15.51 13.94 1.30
C LEU A 347 16.02 15.36 1.60
N ILE A 348 17.27 15.65 1.24
CA ILE A 348 17.89 16.94 1.45
C ILE A 348 18.32 17.52 0.11
N VAL A 349 17.71 18.62 -0.29
CA VAL A 349 17.97 19.28 -1.57
C VAL A 349 18.33 20.75 -1.41
N ALA A 350 19.19 21.27 -2.28
CA ALA A 350 19.52 22.68 -2.35
C ALA A 350 18.79 23.36 -3.51
N PHE A 351 18.15 24.48 -3.23
CA PHE A 351 17.49 25.31 -4.23
C PHE A 351 18.31 26.55 -4.57
N ASN A 352 18.27 26.95 -5.83
CA ASN A 352 18.77 28.25 -6.28
C ASN A 352 17.67 29.33 -6.19
N LYS A 353 18.01 30.58 -6.55
CA LYS A 353 17.05 31.70 -6.58
C LYS A 353 15.86 31.52 -7.54
N LYS A 354 15.99 30.65 -8.53
CA LYS A 354 14.94 30.38 -9.50
C LYS A 354 13.94 29.33 -9.00
N GLY A 355 14.24 28.69 -7.85
CA GLY A 355 13.47 27.56 -7.33
C GLY A 355 13.80 26.24 -8.03
N GLU A 356 15.01 26.11 -8.58
CA GLU A 356 15.50 24.88 -9.21
C GLU A 356 16.39 24.13 -8.23
N ILE A 357 16.28 22.81 -8.17
CA ILE A 357 17.18 21.94 -7.41
C ILE A 357 18.55 21.94 -8.09
N VAL A 358 19.60 22.24 -7.33
CA VAL A 358 20.99 22.31 -7.82
C VAL A 358 21.92 21.34 -7.12
N ASN A 359 21.46 20.69 -6.06
CA ASN A 359 22.20 19.65 -5.36
C ASN A 359 21.25 18.76 -4.56
N ILE A 360 21.57 17.49 -4.43
CA ILE A 360 21.01 16.55 -3.47
C ILE A 360 22.16 16.18 -2.53
N ASP A 361 21.95 16.31 -1.23
CA ASP A 361 22.99 16.05 -0.22
C ASP A 361 23.14 14.54 0.00
N GLU A 362 24.37 14.09 0.23
CA GLU A 362 24.72 12.68 0.46
C GLU A 362 24.11 12.08 1.73
N LYS A 363 23.59 12.91 2.64
CA LYS A 363 22.83 12.45 3.80
C LYS A 363 21.37 12.11 3.48
N SER A 364 20.93 12.29 2.23
CA SER A 364 19.61 11.80 1.80
C SER A 364 19.59 10.28 1.85
N GLY A 365 18.53 9.69 2.38
CA GLY A 365 18.41 8.24 2.54
C GLY A 365 17.36 7.86 3.56
N LEU A 366 17.12 6.58 3.71
CA LEU A 366 16.28 6.03 4.76
C LEU A 366 17.01 6.09 6.11
N VAL A 367 16.33 6.53 7.16
CA VAL A 367 16.83 6.50 8.52
C VAL A 367 15.96 5.52 9.31
N ARG A 368 16.52 4.36 9.67
CA ARG A 368 15.76 3.32 10.36
C ARG A 368 15.34 3.76 11.77
N VAL A 369 14.17 3.33 12.17
CA VAL A 369 13.63 3.55 13.51
C VAL A 369 14.11 2.44 14.42
N ALA A 370 15.18 2.67 15.16
CA ALA A 370 15.80 1.69 16.05
C ALA A 370 15.63 2.06 17.52
N GLY A 371 15.49 1.02 18.35
CA GLY A 371 15.41 1.07 19.81
C GLY A 371 16.36 0.07 20.47
N GLY A 372 16.08 -0.31 21.70
CA GLY A 372 16.84 -1.30 22.44
C GLY A 372 18.32 -0.92 22.61
N SER A 373 19.21 -1.87 22.32
CA SER A 373 20.67 -1.71 22.44
C SER A 373 21.35 -1.29 21.14
N ASN A 374 20.59 -0.94 20.10
CA ASN A 374 21.15 -0.50 18.82
C ASN A 374 21.95 0.81 18.97
N PRO A 375 23.08 1.00 18.25
CA PRO A 375 23.93 2.18 18.43
C PRO A 375 23.24 3.49 17.98
N ASP A 376 22.26 3.41 17.13
CA ASP A 376 21.44 4.49 16.60
C ASP A 376 20.07 4.60 17.29
N ALA A 377 19.84 3.82 18.36
CA ALA A 377 18.58 3.78 19.09
C ALA A 377 18.07 5.15 19.51
N VAL A 378 16.77 5.36 19.38
CA VAL A 378 16.04 6.52 19.92
C VAL A 378 15.09 6.07 21.04
N GLN A 379 14.95 6.91 22.07
CA GLN A 379 13.96 6.66 23.11
C GLN A 379 12.56 6.99 22.60
N PRO A 380 11.55 6.19 22.93
CA PRO A 380 10.16 6.49 22.57
C PRO A 380 9.72 7.88 23.06
N ASP A 381 8.88 8.59 22.31
CA ASP A 381 8.21 9.79 22.82
C ASP A 381 7.32 9.39 24.01
N PRO A 382 7.54 9.95 25.21
CA PRO A 382 6.86 9.49 26.41
C PRO A 382 5.35 9.75 26.39
N PHE A 383 4.89 10.76 25.64
CA PHE A 383 3.47 11.03 25.51
C PHE A 383 2.80 9.96 24.62
N ILE A 384 3.37 9.66 23.45
CA ILE A 384 2.85 8.64 22.54
C ILE A 384 2.93 7.26 23.22
N GLN A 385 4.06 6.96 23.91
CA GLN A 385 4.20 5.69 24.63
C GLN A 385 3.06 5.48 25.64
N SER A 386 2.73 6.51 26.42
CA SER A 386 1.74 6.37 27.49
C SER A 386 0.28 6.45 27.02
N ASN A 387 0.00 7.24 25.97
CA ASN A 387 -1.37 7.55 25.53
C ASN A 387 -1.81 6.77 24.27
N VAL A 388 -0.87 6.14 23.57
CA VAL A 388 -1.10 5.38 22.37
C VAL A 388 -0.57 3.96 22.51
N VAL A 389 0.76 3.78 22.60
CA VAL A 389 1.37 2.45 22.52
C VAL A 389 0.93 1.55 23.67
N ASN A 390 0.99 2.01 24.93
CA ASN A 390 0.61 1.18 26.06
C ASN A 390 -0.87 0.73 26.02
N PRO A 391 -1.85 1.63 25.79
CA PRO A 391 -3.25 1.20 25.67
C PRO A 391 -3.52 0.23 24.51
N VAL A 392 -2.84 0.43 23.36
CA VAL A 392 -2.95 -0.48 22.22
C VAL A 392 -2.34 -1.83 22.55
N GLN A 393 -1.16 -1.87 23.19
CA GLN A 393 -0.54 -3.11 23.67
C GLN A 393 -1.44 -3.86 24.66
N ASP A 394 -2.02 -3.14 25.64
CA ASP A 394 -2.95 -3.74 26.63
C ASP A 394 -4.16 -4.37 25.91
N TYR A 395 -4.65 -3.75 24.83
CA TYR A 395 -5.73 -4.29 24.02
C TYR A 395 -5.30 -5.56 23.27
N VAL A 396 -4.16 -5.53 22.58
CA VAL A 396 -3.60 -6.69 21.84
C VAL A 396 -3.29 -7.85 22.80
N ASP A 397 -2.72 -7.57 23.96
CA ASP A 397 -2.48 -8.57 25.00
C ASP A 397 -3.79 -9.21 25.48
N GLY A 398 -4.86 -8.41 25.56
CA GLY A 398 -6.21 -8.90 25.87
C GLY A 398 -6.73 -9.89 24.82
N LEU A 399 -6.56 -9.60 23.53
CA LEU A 399 -6.91 -10.51 22.43
C LEU A 399 -6.08 -11.81 22.50
N ALA A 400 -4.80 -11.70 22.80
CA ALA A 400 -3.90 -12.85 22.94
C ALA A 400 -4.27 -13.75 24.14
N ALA A 401 -4.79 -13.16 25.22
CA ALA A 401 -5.23 -13.89 26.41
C ALA A 401 -6.62 -14.54 26.26
N ASN A 402 -7.44 -14.07 25.32
CA ASN A 402 -8.80 -14.56 25.11
C ASN A 402 -8.80 -15.82 24.22
N VAL A 403 -8.86 -17.00 24.86
CA VAL A 403 -8.95 -18.30 24.17
C VAL A 403 -10.41 -18.51 23.72
N ILE A 404 -10.65 -18.53 22.41
CA ILE A 404 -11.99 -18.68 21.80
C ILE A 404 -12.28 -20.10 21.36
N ALA A 405 -11.25 -20.90 21.09
CA ALA A 405 -11.36 -22.29 20.65
C ALA A 405 -10.11 -23.10 21.00
N THR A 406 -10.14 -24.39 20.74
CA THR A 406 -8.98 -25.28 20.79
C THR A 406 -8.93 -26.14 19.55
N SER A 407 -7.79 -26.15 18.85
CA SER A 407 -7.56 -27.06 17.73
C SER A 407 -6.87 -28.35 18.21
N GLU A 408 -7.42 -29.50 17.83
CA GLU A 408 -6.82 -30.80 18.13
C GLU A 408 -5.64 -31.14 17.21
N VAL A 409 -5.51 -30.41 16.09
CA VAL A 409 -4.46 -30.61 15.09
C VAL A 409 -3.75 -29.29 14.80
N ALA A 410 -2.55 -29.36 14.24
CA ALA A 410 -1.90 -28.16 13.70
C ALA A 410 -2.64 -27.65 12.46
N LEU A 411 -2.78 -26.33 12.31
CA LEU A 411 -3.43 -25.67 11.17
C LEU A 411 -2.35 -25.17 10.20
N GLU A 412 -2.49 -25.53 8.93
CA GLU A 412 -1.51 -25.23 7.89
C GLU A 412 -1.89 -23.95 7.14
N GLY A 413 -1.22 -22.83 7.46
CA GLY A 413 -1.42 -21.51 6.85
C GLY A 413 -0.24 -21.04 6.00
N ARG A 414 0.85 -21.81 5.88
CA ARG A 414 2.02 -21.41 5.07
C ARG A 414 1.62 -21.21 3.60
N ARG A 415 2.22 -20.22 2.97
CA ARG A 415 1.90 -19.84 1.59
C ARG A 415 2.26 -20.92 0.59
N SER A 416 3.48 -21.50 0.70
CA SER A 416 3.99 -22.49 -0.24
C SER A 416 5.00 -23.45 0.41
N PRO A 417 4.84 -24.79 0.25
CA PRO A 417 3.60 -25.44 -0.20
C PRO A 417 2.52 -25.29 0.86
N GLY A 418 1.30 -24.93 0.47
CA GLY A 418 0.19 -24.73 1.42
C GLY A 418 -0.93 -23.91 0.81
N ILE A 419 -1.40 -22.90 1.55
CA ILE A 419 -2.67 -22.18 1.34
C ILE A 419 -2.85 -21.58 -0.08
N ARG A 420 -1.75 -21.31 -0.80
CA ARG A 420 -1.78 -20.74 -2.17
C ARG A 420 -1.51 -21.75 -3.28
N THR A 421 -1.33 -23.03 -2.93
CA THR A 421 -0.99 -24.09 -3.89
C THR A 421 -1.78 -25.37 -3.73
N MET A 422 -2.45 -25.57 -2.59
CA MET A 422 -3.18 -26.78 -2.27
C MET A 422 -4.25 -26.55 -1.20
N GLU A 423 -5.19 -27.46 -1.09
CA GLU A 423 -6.11 -27.53 0.04
C GLU A 423 -5.35 -27.68 1.36
N THR A 424 -5.75 -26.89 2.37
CA THR A 424 -5.22 -27.01 3.74
C THR A 424 -6.36 -27.02 4.75
N ASN A 425 -6.09 -27.59 5.94
CA ASN A 425 -7.10 -27.61 6.99
C ASN A 425 -7.40 -26.22 7.58
N GLU A 426 -6.44 -25.28 7.54
CA GLU A 426 -6.70 -23.89 7.90
C GLU A 426 -7.55 -23.20 6.82
N GLY A 427 -7.26 -23.45 5.55
CA GLY A 427 -8.05 -22.93 4.44
C GLY A 427 -9.50 -23.43 4.46
N ASN A 428 -9.70 -24.71 4.76
CA ASN A 428 -11.04 -25.28 4.94
C ASN A 428 -11.76 -24.60 6.11
N LEU A 429 -11.10 -24.47 7.28
CA LEU A 429 -11.67 -23.76 8.45
C LEU A 429 -12.08 -22.34 8.10
N ALA A 430 -11.25 -21.61 7.34
CA ALA A 430 -11.52 -20.26 6.90
C ALA A 430 -12.75 -20.17 5.99
N ALA A 431 -12.83 -21.05 4.97
CA ALA A 431 -13.97 -21.11 4.05
C ALA A 431 -15.26 -21.54 4.77
N ASP A 432 -15.17 -22.53 5.69
CA ASP A 432 -16.29 -22.98 6.51
C ASP A 432 -16.82 -21.86 7.43
N ALA A 433 -15.94 -21.03 7.99
CA ALA A 433 -16.34 -19.89 8.82
C ALA A 433 -17.12 -18.85 8.01
N LEU A 434 -16.68 -18.54 6.77
CA LEU A 434 -17.41 -17.66 5.85
C LEU A 434 -18.77 -18.25 5.47
N PHE A 435 -18.80 -19.55 5.13
CA PHE A 435 -20.02 -20.25 4.77
C PHE A 435 -21.04 -20.24 5.92
N TYR A 436 -20.58 -20.54 7.13
CA TYR A 436 -21.40 -20.48 8.34
C TYR A 436 -21.96 -19.09 8.58
N GLN A 437 -21.11 -18.05 8.55
CA GLN A 437 -21.53 -16.69 8.81
C GLN A 437 -22.49 -16.17 7.73
N ALA A 438 -22.23 -16.46 6.45
CA ALA A 438 -23.12 -16.11 5.36
C ALA A 438 -24.48 -16.79 5.51
N THR A 439 -24.51 -18.09 5.83
CA THR A 439 -25.75 -18.85 6.09
C THR A 439 -26.58 -18.22 7.21
N LEU A 440 -25.92 -17.82 8.30
CA LEU A 440 -26.58 -17.19 9.46
C LEU A 440 -27.18 -15.82 9.13
N LEU A 441 -26.45 -14.99 8.37
CA LEU A 441 -26.82 -13.60 8.12
C LEU A 441 -27.70 -13.40 6.89
N ALA A 442 -27.64 -14.28 5.89
CA ALA A 442 -28.38 -14.15 4.62
C ALA A 442 -29.86 -13.77 4.79
N PRO A 443 -30.66 -14.42 5.67
CA PRO A 443 -32.07 -14.07 5.84
C PRO A 443 -32.28 -12.64 6.33
N SER A 444 -31.38 -12.09 7.16
CA SER A 444 -31.47 -10.75 7.71
C SER A 444 -31.30 -9.66 6.65
N PHE A 445 -30.59 -10.00 5.56
CA PHE A 445 -30.35 -9.12 4.41
C PHE A 445 -31.25 -9.45 3.21
N GLY A 446 -32.19 -10.37 3.36
CA GLY A 446 -33.08 -10.79 2.26
C GLY A 446 -32.36 -11.55 1.15
N MET A 447 -31.19 -12.12 1.45
CA MET A 447 -30.37 -12.90 0.51
C MET A 447 -30.71 -14.38 0.59
N PRO A 448 -30.52 -15.16 -0.50
CA PRO A 448 -30.61 -16.62 -0.42
C PRO A 448 -29.48 -17.17 0.48
N VAL A 449 -29.74 -18.33 1.09
CA VAL A 449 -28.68 -19.07 1.78
C VAL A 449 -27.67 -19.53 0.74
N PRO A 450 -26.36 -19.36 0.97
CA PRO A 450 -25.35 -19.78 0.00
C PRO A 450 -25.28 -21.29 -0.13
N ASP A 451 -24.99 -21.78 -1.32
CA ASP A 451 -24.69 -23.18 -1.61
C ASP A 451 -23.20 -23.49 -1.42
N VAL A 452 -22.35 -22.48 -1.58
CA VAL A 452 -20.88 -22.58 -1.54
C VAL A 452 -20.26 -21.35 -0.88
N ALA A 453 -19.01 -21.51 -0.43
CA ALA A 453 -18.16 -20.38 -0.05
C ALA A 453 -16.75 -20.55 -0.61
N LEU A 454 -16.10 -19.41 -0.89
CA LEU A 454 -14.75 -19.33 -1.41
C LEU A 454 -13.95 -18.34 -0.54
N GLN A 455 -12.74 -18.75 -0.14
CA GLN A 455 -11.73 -17.86 0.43
C GLN A 455 -10.48 -17.94 -0.44
N ASN A 456 -10.06 -16.84 -1.03
CA ASN A 456 -8.81 -16.81 -1.77
C ASN A 456 -7.61 -16.99 -0.81
N GLY A 457 -6.63 -17.79 -1.20
CA GLY A 457 -5.43 -18.04 -0.39
C GLY A 457 -4.59 -16.79 -0.09
N GLY A 458 -4.76 -15.72 -0.90
CA GLY A 458 -4.16 -14.43 -0.65
C GLY A 458 -4.74 -13.70 0.56
N GLY A 459 -5.99 -13.94 0.93
CA GLY A 459 -6.64 -13.35 2.10
C GLY A 459 -6.23 -13.99 3.43
N ILE A 460 -5.61 -15.18 3.41
CA ILE A 460 -5.07 -15.86 4.61
C ILE A 460 -3.59 -15.49 4.73
N ARG A 461 -3.20 -14.84 5.82
CA ARG A 461 -1.97 -14.05 5.88
C ARG A 461 -0.93 -14.51 6.90
N ASN A 462 -1.26 -15.39 7.84
CA ASN A 462 -0.38 -15.81 8.93
C ASN A 462 0.93 -16.49 8.47
N ASP A 463 0.97 -17.05 7.26
CA ASP A 463 2.15 -17.70 6.63
C ASP A 463 2.94 -18.62 7.57
N THR A 464 2.23 -19.33 8.45
CA THR A 464 2.83 -20.20 9.46
C THR A 464 1.97 -21.43 9.72
N LEU A 465 2.57 -22.41 10.40
CA LEU A 465 1.85 -23.55 10.96
C LEU A 465 1.42 -23.20 12.39
N ILE A 466 0.13 -23.01 12.62
CA ILE A 466 -0.42 -22.84 13.97
C ILE A 466 -0.42 -24.21 14.67
N PRO A 467 0.25 -24.40 15.80
CA PRO A 467 0.30 -25.68 16.48
C PRO A 467 -1.06 -26.09 17.05
N ALA A 468 -1.29 -27.38 17.25
CA ALA A 468 -2.42 -27.86 18.03
C ALA A 468 -2.44 -27.24 19.43
N GLY A 469 -3.60 -26.82 19.90
CA GLY A 469 -3.75 -26.15 21.19
C GLY A 469 -4.78 -25.02 21.16
N PRO A 470 -4.67 -24.05 22.08
CA PRO A 470 -5.60 -22.93 22.15
C PRO A 470 -5.50 -22.04 20.93
N ILE A 471 -6.65 -21.62 20.43
CA ILE A 471 -6.82 -20.58 19.41
C ILE A 471 -7.35 -19.34 20.13
N THR A 472 -6.61 -18.25 20.06
CA THR A 472 -6.97 -16.98 20.69
C THR A 472 -7.70 -16.06 19.72
N GLU A 473 -8.31 -15.02 20.25
CA GLU A 473 -8.91 -13.97 19.40
C GLU A 473 -7.84 -13.28 18.55
N LEU A 474 -6.62 -13.07 19.07
CA LEU A 474 -5.49 -12.56 18.28
C LEU A 474 -5.14 -13.48 17.09
N THR A 475 -5.21 -14.80 17.28
CA THR A 475 -4.95 -15.77 16.19
C THR A 475 -5.87 -15.53 14.99
N THR A 476 -7.12 -15.07 15.20
CA THR A 476 -8.02 -14.76 14.07
C THR A 476 -7.58 -13.55 13.28
N PHE A 477 -6.96 -12.55 13.91
CA PHE A 477 -6.35 -11.41 13.22
C PHE A 477 -5.07 -11.81 12.47
N ASP A 478 -4.29 -12.75 12.99
CA ASP A 478 -3.13 -13.27 12.26
C ASP A 478 -3.55 -13.98 10.97
N ILE A 479 -4.64 -14.75 11.02
CA ILE A 479 -5.20 -15.46 9.86
C ILE A 479 -5.84 -14.46 8.88
N PHE A 480 -6.70 -13.56 9.40
CA PHE A 480 -7.47 -12.57 8.63
C PHE A 480 -7.23 -11.16 9.17
N PRO A 481 -6.10 -10.52 8.84
CA PRO A 481 -5.81 -9.18 9.34
C PRO A 481 -6.72 -8.10 8.71
N PHE A 482 -7.18 -8.33 7.47
CA PHE A 482 -8.00 -7.37 6.75
C PHE A 482 -9.47 -7.42 7.20
N THR A 483 -10.17 -6.29 7.05
CA THR A 483 -11.63 -6.25 7.24
C THR A 483 -12.32 -6.98 6.10
N ASN A 484 -12.59 -8.27 6.31
CA ASN A 484 -13.28 -9.07 5.33
C ASN A 484 -14.79 -8.98 5.57
N PHE A 485 -15.51 -8.38 4.62
CA PHE A 485 -16.96 -8.44 4.60
C PHE A 485 -17.44 -9.74 3.95
N VAL A 486 -18.34 -10.44 4.62
CA VAL A 486 -19.02 -11.59 4.01
C VAL A 486 -19.95 -11.05 2.93
N SER A 487 -19.67 -11.35 1.67
CA SER A 487 -20.49 -10.95 0.52
C SER A 487 -21.17 -12.17 -0.08
N ILE A 488 -22.46 -12.04 -0.42
CA ILE A 488 -23.24 -13.10 -1.09
C ILE A 488 -23.58 -12.63 -2.50
N VAL A 489 -23.17 -13.42 -3.49
CA VAL A 489 -23.51 -13.21 -4.89
C VAL A 489 -24.49 -14.29 -5.31
N PRO A 490 -25.79 -13.95 -5.46
CA PRO A 490 -26.81 -14.94 -5.77
C PRO A 490 -26.87 -15.28 -7.25
N ALA A 491 -27.35 -16.46 -7.56
CA ALA A 491 -27.74 -16.92 -8.90
C ALA A 491 -26.60 -16.86 -9.93
N ILE A 492 -25.39 -17.31 -9.54
CA ILE A 492 -24.25 -17.44 -10.45
C ILE A 492 -24.53 -18.59 -11.45
N PRO A 493 -24.53 -18.34 -12.77
CA PRO A 493 -24.64 -19.41 -13.77
C PRO A 493 -23.53 -20.46 -13.59
N ARG A 494 -23.83 -21.73 -13.79
CA ARG A 494 -22.87 -22.82 -13.60
C ARG A 494 -21.63 -22.70 -14.49
N GLU A 495 -21.78 -22.16 -15.69
CA GLU A 495 -20.70 -21.86 -16.61
C GLU A 495 -19.75 -20.82 -15.99
N GLN A 496 -20.30 -19.74 -15.44
CA GLN A 496 -19.51 -18.69 -14.79
C GLN A 496 -18.84 -19.21 -13.52
N PHE A 497 -19.53 -20.04 -12.74
CA PHE A 497 -18.92 -20.66 -11.56
C PHE A 497 -17.71 -21.53 -11.93
N LYS A 498 -17.83 -22.30 -13.02
CA LYS A 498 -16.69 -23.07 -13.55
C LYS A 498 -15.54 -22.14 -13.97
N GLU A 499 -15.82 -21.02 -14.64
CA GLU A 499 -14.80 -20.04 -15.05
C GLU A 499 -14.08 -19.43 -13.85
N ILE A 500 -14.79 -19.12 -12.76
CA ILE A 500 -14.20 -18.66 -11.49
C ILE A 500 -13.25 -19.73 -10.94
N MET A 501 -13.64 -20.99 -10.94
CA MET A 501 -12.80 -22.08 -10.45
C MET A 501 -11.61 -22.37 -11.37
N GLU A 502 -11.74 -22.20 -12.69
CA GLU A 502 -10.60 -22.26 -13.63
C GLU A 502 -9.58 -21.16 -13.35
N ASN A 503 -10.04 -19.93 -13.02
CA ASN A 503 -9.15 -18.86 -12.60
C ASN A 503 -8.42 -19.18 -11.30
N ALA A 504 -9.16 -19.73 -10.31
CA ALA A 504 -8.58 -20.10 -9.01
C ALA A 504 -7.39 -21.07 -9.12
N VAL A 505 -7.41 -21.98 -10.10
CA VAL A 505 -6.34 -22.97 -10.33
C VAL A 505 -5.41 -22.61 -11.50
N SER A 506 -5.57 -21.43 -12.11
CA SER A 506 -4.85 -21.06 -13.34
C SER A 506 -3.34 -20.96 -13.17
N ARG A 507 -2.85 -20.58 -11.98
CA ARG A 507 -1.43 -20.37 -11.71
C ARG A 507 -0.69 -21.58 -11.15
N ILE A 508 -1.39 -22.63 -10.75
CA ILE A 508 -0.76 -23.86 -10.23
C ILE A 508 0.28 -24.37 -11.23
N PRO A 509 1.53 -24.73 -10.79
CA PRO A 509 1.99 -24.93 -9.40
C PRO A 509 2.59 -23.69 -8.73
N ILE A 510 2.56 -22.53 -9.35
CA ILE A 510 3.07 -21.27 -8.76
C ILE A 510 2.12 -20.86 -7.61
N ALA A 511 2.70 -20.48 -6.47
CA ALA A 511 1.92 -19.96 -5.35
C ALA A 511 1.33 -18.58 -5.71
N ASP A 512 0.00 -18.50 -5.77
CA ASP A 512 -0.71 -17.29 -6.15
C ASP A 512 -1.92 -17.09 -5.25
N GLY A 513 -2.19 -15.85 -4.86
CA GLY A 513 -3.28 -15.50 -3.96
C GLY A 513 -4.68 -15.87 -4.45
N ARG A 514 -4.86 -16.11 -5.76
CA ARG A 514 -6.15 -16.53 -6.36
C ARG A 514 -6.54 -17.98 -6.07
N PHE A 515 -5.60 -18.83 -5.60
CA PHE A 515 -5.95 -20.21 -5.26
C PHE A 515 -7.04 -20.21 -4.19
N ALA A 516 -8.19 -20.85 -4.51
CA ALA A 516 -9.36 -20.84 -3.63
C ALA A 516 -9.31 -21.99 -2.61
N GLN A 517 -9.52 -21.64 -1.34
CA GLN A 517 -9.97 -22.54 -0.29
C GLN A 517 -11.50 -22.55 -0.30
N ILE A 518 -12.14 -23.69 -0.19
CA ILE A 518 -13.54 -23.88 -0.55
C ILE A 518 -14.36 -24.53 0.57
N SER A 519 -15.67 -24.24 0.60
CA SER A 519 -16.66 -24.90 1.46
C SER A 519 -17.98 -25.07 0.71
N GLY A 520 -18.74 -26.12 1.05
CA GLY A 520 -20.03 -26.45 0.44
C GLY A 520 -19.93 -27.28 -0.85
N PHE A 521 -18.71 -27.57 -1.33
CA PHE A 521 -18.51 -28.40 -2.53
C PHE A 521 -17.13 -29.06 -2.56
N SER A 522 -16.97 -30.04 -3.43
CA SER A 522 -15.69 -30.66 -3.78
C SER A 522 -15.33 -30.37 -5.24
N MET A 523 -14.01 -30.23 -5.52
CA MET A 523 -13.47 -29.96 -6.84
C MET A 523 -12.30 -30.89 -7.16
N VAL A 524 -12.27 -31.41 -8.40
CA VAL A 524 -11.09 -32.10 -8.95
C VAL A 524 -10.57 -31.30 -10.15
N TYR A 525 -9.28 -31.01 -10.16
CA TYR A 525 -8.63 -30.33 -11.27
C TYR A 525 -7.35 -31.05 -11.71
N ASP A 526 -6.98 -30.86 -12.99
CA ASP A 526 -5.76 -31.41 -13.61
C ASP A 526 -4.79 -30.23 -13.94
N PRO A 527 -3.68 -30.10 -13.23
CA PRO A 527 -2.69 -29.06 -13.51
C PRO A 527 -2.11 -29.09 -14.93
N ALA A 528 -2.15 -30.24 -15.61
CA ALA A 528 -1.69 -30.39 -16.99
C ALA A 528 -2.67 -29.79 -18.02
N GLY A 529 -3.90 -29.47 -17.62
CA GLY A 529 -4.86 -28.76 -18.46
C GLY A 529 -4.42 -27.34 -18.81
N THR A 530 -5.09 -26.74 -19.80
CA THR A 530 -4.85 -25.35 -20.19
C THR A 530 -5.19 -24.42 -19.03
N ALA A 531 -4.27 -23.55 -18.66
CA ALA A 531 -4.54 -22.48 -17.70
C ALA A 531 -5.48 -21.43 -18.31
N GLN A 532 -6.42 -20.91 -17.51
CA GLN A 532 -7.21 -19.76 -17.94
C GLN A 532 -6.33 -18.51 -17.98
N GLU A 533 -6.52 -17.66 -19.00
CA GLU A 533 -5.89 -16.34 -19.10
C GLU A 533 -6.95 -15.26 -19.25
N LEU A 534 -6.71 -14.13 -18.60
CA LEU A 534 -7.56 -12.92 -18.66
C LEU A 534 -6.77 -11.79 -19.32
N ASP A 535 -7.46 -10.85 -20.00
CA ASP A 535 -6.89 -9.59 -20.46
C ASP A 535 -6.88 -8.53 -19.34
N GLY A 536 -6.40 -7.33 -19.66
CA GLY A 536 -6.35 -6.20 -18.72
C GLY A 536 -7.74 -5.71 -18.24
N ASP A 537 -8.80 -6.06 -18.98
CA ASP A 537 -10.20 -5.77 -18.62
C ASP A 537 -10.88 -6.98 -17.97
N LEU A 538 -10.11 -7.99 -17.56
CA LEU A 538 -10.55 -9.24 -16.89
C LEU A 538 -11.46 -10.14 -17.73
N ASN A 539 -11.48 -9.96 -19.06
CA ASN A 539 -12.20 -10.89 -19.92
C ASN A 539 -11.38 -12.15 -20.17
N VAL A 540 -12.03 -13.30 -20.24
CA VAL A 540 -11.38 -14.57 -20.56
C VAL A 540 -10.91 -14.55 -22.01
N VAL A 541 -9.58 -14.53 -22.23
CA VAL A 541 -8.96 -14.60 -23.55
C VAL A 541 -8.54 -16.04 -23.90
N THR A 542 -8.16 -16.82 -22.90
CA THR A 542 -7.89 -18.25 -23.02
C THR A 542 -8.75 -19.03 -22.02
N PRO A 543 -9.77 -19.78 -22.46
CA PRO A 543 -10.57 -20.60 -21.56
C PRO A 543 -9.75 -21.69 -20.87
N GLY A 544 -9.97 -21.85 -19.56
CA GLY A 544 -9.36 -22.92 -18.78
C GLY A 544 -9.94 -24.32 -19.08
N THR A 545 -9.12 -25.35 -18.89
CA THR A 545 -9.54 -26.77 -19.01
C THR A 545 -9.03 -27.63 -17.85
N ARG A 546 -8.62 -27.01 -16.76
CA ARG A 546 -8.06 -27.68 -15.58
C ARG A 546 -9.16 -28.32 -14.73
N VAL A 547 -10.31 -27.66 -14.54
CA VAL A 547 -11.41 -28.13 -13.70
C VAL A 547 -12.11 -29.32 -14.38
N LYS A 548 -12.11 -30.47 -13.71
CA LYS A 548 -12.69 -31.73 -14.22
C LYS A 548 -14.00 -32.09 -13.56
N GLU A 549 -14.10 -31.97 -12.24
CA GLU A 549 -15.30 -32.31 -11.48
C GLU A 549 -15.61 -31.19 -10.47
N ILE A 550 -16.88 -30.85 -10.31
CA ILE A 550 -17.42 -30.03 -9.21
C ILE A 550 -18.71 -30.68 -8.76
N THR A 551 -18.79 -30.99 -7.47
CA THR A 551 -19.99 -31.57 -6.86
C THR A 551 -20.29 -30.87 -5.54
N LEU A 552 -21.51 -30.34 -5.39
CA LEU A 552 -21.98 -29.75 -4.14
C LEU A 552 -22.12 -30.81 -3.04
N ASP A 553 -22.11 -30.43 -1.80
CA ASP A 553 -22.22 -31.33 -0.65
C ASP A 553 -23.58 -32.08 -0.59
N ASP A 554 -24.62 -31.53 -1.22
CA ASP A 554 -25.90 -32.21 -1.38
C ASP A 554 -25.92 -33.29 -2.47
N GLY A 555 -24.79 -33.47 -3.19
CA GLY A 555 -24.63 -34.42 -4.28
C GLY A 555 -24.97 -33.87 -5.67
N THR A 556 -25.35 -32.59 -5.78
CA THR A 556 -25.61 -31.93 -7.07
C THR A 556 -24.34 -31.82 -7.88
N VAL A 557 -24.29 -32.43 -9.06
CA VAL A 557 -23.13 -32.35 -9.97
C VAL A 557 -23.20 -31.07 -10.81
N ILE A 558 -22.20 -30.24 -10.71
CA ILE A 558 -22.07 -28.99 -11.47
C ILE A 558 -21.17 -29.18 -12.70
N VAL A 559 -20.03 -29.87 -12.55
CA VAL A 559 -19.11 -30.20 -13.63
C VAL A 559 -18.75 -31.67 -13.57
N THR A 560 -18.75 -32.35 -14.72
CA THR A 560 -18.22 -33.74 -14.85
C THR A 560 -17.47 -33.91 -16.17
N GLY A 561 -16.28 -34.52 -16.13
CA GLY A 561 -15.40 -34.66 -17.29
C GLY A 561 -15.01 -33.32 -17.92
N GLY A 562 -15.01 -32.24 -17.14
CA GLY A 562 -14.75 -30.86 -17.61
C GLY A 562 -15.96 -30.18 -18.27
N ALA A 563 -17.09 -30.85 -18.40
CA ALA A 563 -18.33 -30.30 -18.98
C ALA A 563 -19.30 -29.83 -17.89
N VAL A 564 -19.83 -28.62 -18.03
CA VAL A 564 -20.86 -28.07 -17.14
C VAL A 564 -22.17 -28.84 -17.33
N GLN A 565 -22.82 -29.21 -16.23
CA GLN A 565 -24.11 -29.89 -16.24
C GLN A 565 -25.26 -28.87 -16.12
N PRO A 566 -26.33 -29.03 -16.91
CA PRO A 566 -27.48 -28.14 -16.83
C PRO A 566 -28.16 -28.22 -15.45
N GLY A 567 -28.65 -27.09 -14.95
CA GLY A 567 -29.35 -27.02 -13.67
C GLY A 567 -29.51 -25.60 -13.19
N ASP A 568 -29.99 -25.44 -11.95
CA ASP A 568 -30.16 -24.12 -11.33
C ASP A 568 -28.82 -23.41 -11.10
N PRO A 569 -28.81 -22.07 -11.11
CA PRO A 569 -27.65 -21.29 -10.71
C PRO A 569 -27.22 -21.58 -9.27
N ILE A 570 -26.01 -21.19 -8.90
CA ILE A 570 -25.38 -21.36 -7.58
C ILE A 570 -25.47 -20.06 -6.80
N ASN A 571 -25.74 -20.14 -5.51
CA ASN A 571 -25.77 -18.98 -4.59
C ASN A 571 -24.53 -18.92 -3.72
#